data_deb6bc4c6c983c708b5db584784c616c
#
_entry.id   deb6bc4c6c983c708b5db584784c616c
#
_cell.length_a   1.000
_cell.length_b   1.000
_cell.length_c   1.000
_cell.angle_alpha   90.00
_cell.angle_beta   90.00
_cell.angle_gamma   90.00
#
_symmetry.space_group_name_H-M   'P 1'
#
loop_
_entity.id
_entity.type
_entity.pdbx_description
1 polymer ?
#
loop_
_entity_poly.entity_id
_entity_poly.type
_entity_poly.pdbx_seq_one_letter_code
_entity_poly.pdbx_strand_id
1 'polypeptide(L)'
;MYRSACDCDLYGSISDQTFLGYAKEIEKKFGVVWKDVVTRTTGLTITQSGLPITAYFFSSSGGKTELAINAWGSGRTYTQIVDDPGSLDLTLNPRFVSWSRDVPQSVIAAAFILPDVVSLEILGTNESGTVAQIQATSSSGVQVVLRGETFRSRTKIPSAWFSLVSVQN
;
A
#
# COMPACT_ATOMS: atom_id res chain seq x y z
N MET A 1 6.54 -2.24 -21.51
CA MET A 1 5.38 -2.40 -22.45
C MET A 1 5.22 -1.08 -23.19
N TYR A 2 5.54 -1.07 -24.48
CA TYR A 2 5.44 0.14 -25.32
C TYR A 2 3.99 0.66 -25.42
N ARG A 3 3.81 1.97 -25.28
CA ARG A 3 2.52 2.64 -25.27
C ARG A 3 2.41 3.57 -26.51
N SER A 4 1.70 3.11 -27.50
CA SER A 4 1.56 3.83 -28.78
C SER A 4 0.91 5.22 -28.66
N ALA A 5 0.08 5.43 -27.63
CA ALA A 5 -0.59 6.72 -27.40
C ALA A 5 0.36 7.86 -27.04
N CYS A 6 1.55 7.57 -26.53
CA CYS A 6 2.56 8.58 -26.17
C CYS A 6 3.93 8.31 -26.79
N ASP A 7 4.04 7.28 -27.63
CA ASP A 7 5.34 6.83 -28.18
C ASP A 7 6.39 6.61 -27.05
N CYS A 8 5.98 5.99 -25.97
CA CYS A 8 6.79 5.83 -24.76
C CYS A 8 6.57 4.48 -24.07
N ASP A 9 7.51 4.05 -23.23
CA ASP A 9 7.39 2.86 -22.41
C ASP A 9 6.67 3.14 -21.08
N LEU A 10 6.83 4.36 -20.54
CA LEU A 10 6.25 4.79 -19.27
C LEU A 10 5.65 6.19 -19.40
N TYR A 11 4.52 6.45 -18.76
CA TYR A 11 4.00 7.81 -18.59
C TYR A 11 4.81 8.54 -17.51
N GLY A 12 5.09 9.83 -17.72
CA GLY A 12 5.68 10.72 -16.71
C GLY A 12 4.67 11.19 -15.66
N SER A 13 3.67 10.39 -15.33
CA SER A 13 2.58 10.72 -14.40
C SER A 13 2.46 9.68 -13.30
N ILE A 14 1.54 9.92 -12.35
CA ILE A 14 1.24 8.98 -11.26
C ILE A 14 0.71 7.61 -11.74
N SER A 15 0.36 7.48 -13.01
CA SER A 15 -0.07 6.19 -13.58
C SER A 15 1.08 5.18 -13.71
N ASP A 16 2.32 5.66 -13.79
CA ASP A 16 3.54 4.84 -13.80
C ASP A 16 4.54 5.38 -12.78
N GLN A 17 5.42 6.27 -13.20
CA GLN A 17 6.39 6.94 -12.34
C GLN A 17 6.36 8.44 -12.59
N THR A 18 6.00 9.22 -11.58
CA THR A 18 6.00 10.69 -11.69
C THR A 18 7.42 11.19 -11.91
N PHE A 19 7.67 11.74 -13.08
CA PHE A 19 8.91 12.43 -13.39
C PHE A 19 8.74 13.92 -13.12
N LEU A 20 9.45 14.44 -12.12
CA LEU A 20 9.40 15.85 -11.69
C LEU A 20 10.44 16.73 -12.39
N GLY A 21 11.09 16.23 -13.44
CA GLY A 21 12.14 16.93 -14.15
C GLY A 21 13.53 16.71 -13.56
N TYR A 22 14.50 17.45 -14.12
CA TYR A 22 15.93 17.27 -13.87
C TYR A 22 16.45 17.96 -12.59
N ALA A 23 15.60 18.74 -11.91
CA ALA A 23 16.00 19.56 -10.76
C ALA A 23 16.65 18.77 -9.62
N LYS A 24 16.20 17.52 -9.39
CA LYS A 24 16.76 16.66 -8.35
C LYS A 24 18.23 16.30 -8.56
N GLU A 25 18.68 16.22 -9.80
CA GLU A 25 20.05 15.88 -10.15
C GLU A 25 21.05 16.98 -9.81
N ILE A 26 20.61 18.23 -9.83
CA ILE A 26 21.44 19.40 -9.52
C ILE A 26 21.45 19.79 -8.04
N GLU A 27 20.62 19.13 -7.22
CA GLU A 27 20.64 19.32 -5.76
C GLU A 27 22.00 18.90 -5.18
N LYS A 28 22.70 19.86 -4.51
CA LYS A 28 24.08 19.66 -4.03
C LYS A 28 24.24 18.47 -3.07
N LYS A 29 23.24 18.18 -2.21
CA LYS A 29 23.33 17.13 -1.19
C LYS A 29 22.83 15.78 -1.70
N PHE A 30 21.60 15.72 -2.20
CA PHE A 30 20.96 14.47 -2.57
C PHE A 30 21.19 14.10 -4.04
N GLY A 31 21.34 15.08 -4.94
CA GLY A 31 21.58 14.83 -6.35
C GLY A 31 22.89 14.10 -6.62
N VAL A 32 23.97 14.45 -5.89
CA VAL A 32 25.27 13.76 -6.02
C VAL A 32 25.15 12.30 -5.60
N VAL A 33 24.53 12.02 -4.45
CA VAL A 33 24.31 10.65 -3.95
C VAL A 33 23.42 9.87 -4.91
N TRP A 34 22.35 10.48 -5.41
CA TRP A 34 21.44 9.86 -6.35
C TRP A 34 22.15 9.47 -7.66
N LYS A 35 22.94 10.38 -8.23
CA LYS A 35 23.74 10.10 -9.46
C LYS A 35 24.73 8.96 -9.24
N ASP A 36 25.46 8.98 -8.13
CA ASP A 36 26.40 7.92 -7.78
C ASP A 36 25.70 6.56 -7.70
N VAL A 37 24.59 6.49 -6.98
CA VAL A 37 23.81 5.24 -6.85
C VAL A 37 23.32 4.75 -8.21
N VAL A 38 22.72 5.62 -9.03
CA VAL A 38 22.23 5.25 -10.38
C VAL A 38 23.37 4.78 -11.27
N THR A 39 24.52 5.46 -11.25
CA THR A 39 25.69 5.08 -12.02
C THR A 39 26.22 3.70 -11.60
N ARG A 40 26.34 3.45 -10.30
CA ARG A 40 26.84 2.18 -9.75
C ARG A 40 25.88 1.01 -9.96
N THR A 41 24.61 1.26 -10.14
CA THR A 41 23.59 0.23 -10.39
C THR A 41 23.21 0.10 -11.86
N THR A 42 23.88 0.82 -12.75
CA THR A 42 23.63 0.74 -14.19
C THR A 42 23.79 -0.70 -14.70
N GLY A 43 22.76 -1.20 -15.36
CA GLY A 43 22.71 -2.58 -15.89
C GLY A 43 22.44 -3.66 -14.84
N LEU A 44 22.29 -3.30 -13.54
CA LEU A 44 21.89 -4.25 -12.51
C LEU A 44 20.36 -4.42 -12.50
N THR A 45 19.93 -5.67 -12.44
CA THR A 45 18.51 -6.05 -12.37
C THR A 45 18.32 -7.09 -11.28
N ILE A 46 17.29 -6.92 -10.46
CA ILE A 46 16.91 -7.95 -9.48
C ILE A 46 16.21 -9.08 -10.23
N THR A 47 16.70 -10.30 -10.06
CA THR A 47 16.15 -11.47 -10.75
C THR A 47 15.76 -12.57 -9.76
N GLN A 48 14.79 -13.40 -10.16
CA GLN A 48 14.51 -14.69 -9.55
C GLN A 48 14.57 -15.76 -10.64
N SER A 49 15.34 -16.82 -10.39
CA SER A 49 15.55 -17.92 -11.35
C SER A 49 15.99 -17.40 -12.74
N GLY A 50 16.82 -16.37 -12.78
CA GLY A 50 17.34 -15.76 -14.01
C GLY A 50 16.39 -14.81 -14.73
N LEU A 51 15.16 -14.62 -14.24
CA LEU A 51 14.18 -13.70 -14.83
C LEU A 51 14.03 -12.43 -14.00
N PRO A 52 13.93 -11.25 -14.62
CA PRO A 52 13.65 -10.00 -13.90
C PRO A 52 12.34 -10.09 -13.11
N ILE A 53 12.36 -9.60 -11.87
CA ILE A 53 11.16 -9.52 -11.03
C ILE A 53 10.42 -8.20 -11.26
N THR A 54 9.14 -8.15 -10.84
CA THR A 54 8.44 -6.90 -10.60
C THR A 54 8.83 -6.40 -9.21
N ALA A 55 9.64 -5.34 -9.15
CA ALA A 55 10.08 -4.73 -7.90
C ALA A 55 8.96 -3.83 -7.34
N TYR A 56 8.15 -4.36 -6.45
CA TYR A 56 7.11 -3.59 -5.77
C TYR A 56 7.71 -2.61 -4.77
N PHE A 57 7.08 -1.45 -4.62
CA PHE A 57 7.46 -0.43 -3.65
C PHE A 57 6.22 0.20 -3.00
N PHE A 58 6.42 0.81 -1.83
CA PHE A 58 5.37 1.47 -1.05
C PHE A 58 6.00 2.56 -0.16
N SER A 59 5.17 3.45 0.37
CA SER A 59 5.66 4.59 1.18
C SER A 59 6.08 4.17 2.59
N SER A 60 5.43 3.16 3.18
CA SER A 60 5.70 2.66 4.52
C SER A 60 5.08 1.28 4.68
N SER A 61 5.82 0.37 5.31
CA SER A 61 5.34 -0.99 5.61
C SER A 61 4.42 -1.03 6.84
N GLY A 62 4.55 -0.06 7.76
CA GLY A 62 3.90 -0.09 9.06
C GLY A 62 4.58 -1.03 10.07
N GLY A 63 5.81 -1.48 9.82
CA GLY A 63 6.62 -2.33 10.70
C GLY A 63 7.03 -3.66 10.09
N LYS A 64 6.28 -4.16 9.11
CA LYS A 64 6.58 -5.38 8.36
C LYS A 64 6.13 -5.26 6.92
N THR A 65 6.88 -5.86 6.00
CA THR A 65 6.45 -5.98 4.62
C THR A 65 5.29 -6.96 4.47
N GLU A 66 4.58 -6.92 3.35
CA GLU A 66 3.43 -7.77 3.09
C GLU A 66 3.67 -8.72 1.92
N LEU A 67 3.06 -9.90 1.96
CA LEU A 67 3.06 -10.81 0.82
C LEU A 67 2.17 -10.29 -0.31
N ALA A 68 2.62 -10.48 -1.55
CA ALA A 68 1.85 -10.09 -2.73
C ALA A 68 0.44 -10.72 -2.76
N ILE A 69 0.30 -11.96 -2.27
CA ILE A 69 -1.01 -12.64 -2.20
C ILE A 69 -1.99 -11.88 -1.29
N ASN A 70 -1.52 -11.34 -0.17
CA ASN A 70 -2.34 -10.59 0.77
C ASN A 70 -2.65 -9.18 0.24
N ALA A 71 -1.70 -8.53 -0.42
CA ALA A 71 -1.88 -7.19 -0.98
C ALA A 71 -2.78 -7.19 -2.23
N TRP A 72 -2.53 -8.07 -3.18
CA TRP A 72 -3.20 -8.03 -4.50
C TRP A 72 -4.00 -9.28 -4.88
N GLY A 73 -3.97 -10.33 -4.03
CA GLY A 73 -4.71 -11.57 -4.30
C GLY A 73 -3.99 -12.54 -5.25
N SER A 74 -2.77 -12.21 -5.68
CA SER A 74 -1.92 -13.09 -6.50
C SER A 74 -0.52 -13.19 -5.89
N GLY A 75 -0.06 -14.41 -5.65
CA GLY A 75 1.23 -14.67 -5.04
C GLY A 75 2.42 -14.35 -5.98
N ARG A 76 3.56 -14.04 -5.34
CA ARG A 76 4.87 -13.99 -5.97
C ARG A 76 5.83 -14.67 -5.01
N THR A 77 6.56 -15.66 -5.49
CA THR A 77 7.45 -16.49 -4.67
C THR A 77 8.63 -15.72 -4.06
N TYR A 78 8.93 -14.53 -4.58
CA TYR A 78 10.00 -13.67 -4.09
C TYR A 78 9.53 -12.60 -3.09
N THR A 79 8.22 -12.49 -2.81
CA THR A 79 7.75 -11.58 -1.76
C THR A 79 7.80 -12.26 -0.40
N GLN A 80 8.27 -11.54 0.60
CA GLN A 80 8.51 -12.05 1.94
C GLN A 80 7.97 -11.07 2.98
N ILE A 81 7.65 -11.59 4.16
CA ILE A 81 7.38 -10.76 5.34
C ILE A 81 8.72 -10.54 6.03
N VAL A 82 9.15 -9.28 6.07
CA VAL A 82 10.42 -8.84 6.67
C VAL A 82 10.13 -7.72 7.65
N ASP A 83 10.75 -7.77 8.81
CA ASP A 83 10.68 -6.68 9.79
C ASP A 83 11.30 -5.40 9.22
N ASP A 84 10.58 -4.29 9.36
CA ASP A 84 10.98 -2.96 8.90
C ASP A 84 10.82 -1.93 10.04
N PRO A 85 11.73 -1.97 11.03
CA PRO A 85 11.67 -1.05 12.17
C PRO A 85 11.81 0.42 11.76
N GLY A 86 12.46 0.69 10.62
CA GLY A 86 12.60 2.05 10.09
C GLY A 86 11.26 2.71 9.75
N SER A 87 10.25 1.94 9.39
CA SER A 87 8.91 2.47 9.11
C SER A 87 8.17 2.93 10.38
N LEU A 88 8.61 2.48 11.56
CA LEU A 88 8.08 2.86 12.88
C LEU A 88 8.92 3.95 13.57
N ASP A 89 10.00 4.40 12.95
CA ASP A 89 10.85 5.47 13.49
C ASP A 89 10.25 6.84 13.16
N LEU A 90 9.87 7.60 14.20
CA LEU A 90 9.30 8.93 14.04
C LEU A 90 10.25 9.93 13.34
N THR A 91 11.57 9.71 13.43
CA THR A 91 12.55 10.57 12.76
C THR A 91 12.63 10.29 11.27
N LEU A 92 12.53 9.02 10.89
CA LEU A 92 12.61 8.58 9.49
C LEU A 92 11.26 8.66 8.78
N ASN A 93 10.17 8.37 9.49
CA ASN A 93 8.83 8.24 8.92
C ASN A 93 7.73 8.95 9.75
N PRO A 94 7.87 10.25 10.04
CA PRO A 94 6.94 10.95 10.95
C PRO A 94 5.48 10.95 10.48
N ARG A 95 5.25 10.73 9.18
CA ARG A 95 3.93 10.80 8.58
C ARG A 95 3.09 9.52 8.74
N PHE A 96 3.72 8.36 8.77
CA PHE A 96 3.04 7.07 8.65
C PHE A 96 3.20 6.14 9.86
N VAL A 97 3.94 6.56 10.89
CA VAL A 97 4.08 5.78 12.13
C VAL A 97 2.73 5.56 12.82
N SER A 98 1.87 6.58 12.76
CA SER A 98 0.53 6.51 13.35
C SER A 98 -0.43 7.36 12.54
N TRP A 99 -1.66 6.88 12.40
CA TRP A 99 -2.72 7.63 11.73
C TRP A 99 -4.09 7.28 12.33
N SER A 100 -5.02 8.22 12.22
CA SER A 100 -6.44 8.02 12.53
C SER A 100 -7.28 8.61 11.40
N ARG A 101 -8.43 7.99 11.12
CA ARG A 101 -9.39 8.47 10.13
C ARG A 101 -10.80 8.17 10.60
N ASP A 102 -11.62 9.20 10.56
CA ASP A 102 -13.07 9.06 10.66
C ASP A 102 -13.61 8.71 9.28
N VAL A 103 -14.29 7.57 9.20
CA VAL A 103 -14.89 7.09 7.95
C VAL A 103 -16.42 7.13 8.13
N PRO A 104 -17.15 7.96 7.36
CA PRO A 104 -18.60 8.02 7.45
C PRO A 104 -19.25 6.65 7.21
N GLN A 105 -20.31 6.34 7.96
CA GLN A 105 -21.06 5.10 7.81
C GLN A 105 -21.50 4.83 6.36
N SER A 106 -21.91 5.89 5.64
CA SER A 106 -22.31 5.77 4.22
C SER A 106 -21.17 5.31 3.32
N VAL A 107 -19.92 5.72 3.60
CA VAL A 107 -18.73 5.26 2.86
C VAL A 107 -18.45 3.80 3.18
N ILE A 108 -18.61 3.41 4.44
CA ILE A 108 -18.45 2.01 4.86
C ILE A 108 -19.54 1.15 4.20
N ALA A 109 -20.80 1.55 4.27
CA ALA A 109 -21.92 0.85 3.65
C ALA A 109 -21.69 0.66 2.13
N ALA A 110 -21.27 1.72 1.44
CA ALA A 110 -20.94 1.65 0.02
C ALA A 110 -19.76 0.70 -0.26
N ALA A 111 -18.75 0.66 0.61
CA ALA A 111 -17.61 -0.25 0.47
C ALA A 111 -18.05 -1.73 0.50
N PHE A 112 -19.03 -2.07 1.33
CA PHE A 112 -19.58 -3.43 1.44
C PHE A 112 -20.77 -3.70 0.48
N ILE A 113 -21.23 -2.67 -0.23
CA ILE A 113 -22.44 -2.75 -1.09
C ILE A 113 -23.66 -3.12 -0.24
N LEU A 114 -23.77 -2.51 0.94
CA LEU A 114 -24.88 -2.63 1.86
C LEU A 114 -25.66 -1.31 1.91
N PRO A 115 -26.97 -1.35 2.26
CA PRO A 115 -27.77 -0.12 2.40
C PRO A 115 -27.32 0.70 3.61
N ASP A 116 -26.86 0.04 4.67
CA ASP A 116 -26.35 0.61 5.90
C ASP A 116 -25.35 -0.35 6.57
N VAL A 117 -24.71 0.09 7.66
CA VAL A 117 -23.83 -0.76 8.47
C VAL A 117 -24.04 -0.42 9.93
N VAL A 118 -24.45 -1.40 10.74
CA VAL A 118 -24.64 -1.24 12.19
C VAL A 118 -23.48 -1.82 13.00
N SER A 119 -22.68 -2.72 12.41
CA SER A 119 -21.47 -3.22 13.06
C SER A 119 -20.37 -3.54 12.06
N LEU A 120 -19.11 -3.40 12.53
CA LEU A 120 -17.89 -3.83 11.85
C LEU A 120 -17.11 -4.73 12.78
N GLU A 121 -16.53 -5.80 12.23
CA GLU A 121 -15.69 -6.74 12.98
C GLU A 121 -14.49 -7.15 12.14
N ILE A 122 -13.29 -7.10 12.73
CA ILE A 122 -12.08 -7.67 12.13
C ILE A 122 -12.07 -9.15 12.46
N LEU A 123 -12.21 -10.00 11.44
CA LEU A 123 -12.26 -11.46 11.61
C LEU A 123 -10.86 -12.09 11.75
N GLY A 124 -9.82 -11.38 11.31
CA GLY A 124 -8.44 -11.86 11.44
C GLY A 124 -7.43 -10.93 10.78
N THR A 125 -6.17 -11.18 11.11
CA THR A 125 -5.01 -10.43 10.58
C THR A 125 -4.04 -11.39 9.89
N ASN A 126 -3.30 -10.85 8.91
CA ASN A 126 -2.17 -11.53 8.30
C ASN A 126 -0.96 -11.52 9.25
N GLU A 127 0.04 -12.33 8.96
CA GLU A 127 1.30 -12.38 9.72
C GLU A 127 2.03 -11.03 9.76
N SER A 128 1.88 -10.21 8.71
CA SER A 128 2.40 -8.84 8.65
C SER A 128 1.76 -7.89 9.66
N GLY A 129 0.56 -8.20 10.17
CA GLY A 129 -0.27 -7.35 11.02
C GLY A 129 -1.40 -6.63 10.27
N THR A 130 -1.45 -6.71 8.95
CA THR A 130 -2.55 -6.14 8.16
C THR A 130 -3.85 -6.93 8.39
N VAL A 131 -5.00 -6.25 8.26
CA VAL A 131 -6.31 -6.91 8.36
C VAL A 131 -6.47 -7.88 7.18
N ALA A 132 -6.66 -9.15 7.49
CA ALA A 132 -6.93 -10.18 6.49
C ALA A 132 -8.37 -10.09 6.00
N GLN A 133 -9.31 -10.07 6.93
CA GLN A 133 -10.75 -10.02 6.67
C GLN A 133 -11.47 -9.10 7.64
N ILE A 134 -12.44 -8.37 7.11
CA ILE A 134 -13.35 -7.50 7.89
C ILE A 134 -14.77 -7.76 7.45
N GLN A 135 -15.68 -7.87 8.42
CA GLN A 135 -17.10 -8.10 8.22
C GLN A 135 -17.90 -6.86 8.58
N ALA A 136 -18.89 -6.54 7.76
CA ALA A 136 -19.94 -5.58 8.09
C ALA A 136 -21.28 -6.27 8.20
N THR A 137 -22.11 -5.80 9.13
CA THR A 137 -23.50 -6.25 9.30
C THR A 137 -24.44 -5.07 9.12
N SER A 138 -25.47 -5.24 8.27
CA SER A 138 -26.53 -4.25 8.07
C SER A 138 -27.60 -4.32 9.17
N SER A 139 -28.46 -3.31 9.25
CA SER A 139 -29.64 -3.32 10.16
C SER A 139 -30.63 -4.46 9.88
N SER A 140 -30.66 -4.98 8.65
CA SER A 140 -31.45 -6.15 8.27
C SER A 140 -30.78 -7.48 8.61
N GLY A 141 -29.58 -7.48 9.21
CA GLY A 141 -28.82 -8.67 9.58
C GLY A 141 -28.00 -9.28 8.43
N VAL A 142 -27.96 -8.65 7.25
CA VAL A 142 -27.12 -9.09 6.15
C VAL A 142 -25.65 -8.86 6.50
N GLN A 143 -24.83 -9.91 6.35
CA GLN A 143 -23.39 -9.86 6.61
C GLN A 143 -22.62 -9.98 5.30
N VAL A 144 -21.59 -9.13 5.15
CA VAL A 144 -20.67 -9.15 4.02
C VAL A 144 -19.24 -9.10 4.55
N VAL A 145 -18.38 -9.94 3.98
CA VAL A 145 -16.94 -9.99 4.33
C VAL A 145 -16.12 -9.46 3.18
N LEU A 146 -15.17 -8.59 3.48
CA LEU A 146 -14.18 -8.09 2.54
C LEU A 146 -12.76 -8.46 3.02
N ARG A 147 -11.83 -8.52 2.08
CA ARG A 147 -10.41 -8.49 2.40
C ARG A 147 -10.04 -7.09 2.90
N GLY A 148 -9.10 -7.00 3.87
CA GLY A 148 -8.66 -5.73 4.42
C GLY A 148 -8.15 -4.75 3.36
N GLU A 149 -7.41 -5.21 2.35
CA GLU A 149 -6.98 -4.38 1.23
C GLU A 149 -8.13 -3.87 0.34
N THR A 150 -9.17 -4.68 0.16
CA THR A 150 -10.38 -4.24 -0.56
C THR A 150 -11.09 -3.15 0.24
N PHE A 151 -11.25 -3.34 1.55
CA PHE A 151 -11.81 -2.34 2.45
C PHE A 151 -11.00 -1.04 2.41
N ARG A 152 -9.66 -1.13 2.60
CA ARG A 152 -8.75 0.02 2.49
C ARG A 152 -8.94 0.80 1.19
N SER A 153 -8.93 0.09 0.08
CA SER A 153 -9.04 0.71 -1.25
C SER A 153 -10.37 1.43 -1.46
N ARG A 154 -11.48 0.82 -1.00
CA ARG A 154 -12.83 1.38 -1.16
C ARG A 154 -13.10 2.56 -0.22
N THR A 155 -12.59 2.51 1.01
CA THR A 155 -12.75 3.57 2.01
C THR A 155 -11.68 4.65 1.95
N LYS A 156 -10.62 4.45 1.16
CA LYS A 156 -9.47 5.37 1.00
C LYS A 156 -8.69 5.63 2.29
N ILE A 157 -8.71 4.69 3.24
CA ILE A 157 -7.83 4.76 4.40
C ILE A 157 -6.36 4.49 4.01
N PRO A 158 -5.38 5.00 4.77
CA PRO A 158 -3.96 4.94 4.38
C PRO A 158 -3.38 3.54 4.25
N SER A 159 -3.78 2.61 5.13
CA SER A 159 -3.19 1.28 5.22
C SER A 159 -4.26 0.21 5.51
N ALA A 160 -3.98 -1.04 5.14
CA ALA A 160 -4.72 -2.20 5.63
C ALA A 160 -4.29 -2.63 7.03
N TRP A 161 -3.26 -2.01 7.60
CA TRP A 161 -2.88 -2.20 9.00
C TRP A 161 -3.60 -1.17 9.86
N PHE A 162 -4.73 -1.55 10.42
CA PHE A 162 -5.57 -0.69 11.26
C PHE A 162 -6.31 -1.51 12.32
N SER A 163 -6.77 -0.81 13.34
CA SER A 163 -7.75 -1.31 14.31
C SER A 163 -9.02 -0.43 14.26
N LEU A 164 -10.12 -0.98 14.73
CA LEU A 164 -11.36 -0.23 14.87
C LEU A 164 -11.37 0.45 16.25
N VAL A 165 -11.71 1.74 16.26
CA VAL A 165 -11.93 2.52 17.47
C VAL A 165 -13.39 2.94 17.48
N SER A 166 -14.14 2.54 18.51
CA SER A 166 -15.50 3.03 18.70
C SER A 166 -15.45 4.48 19.17
N VAL A 167 -16.10 5.38 18.44
CA VAL A 167 -16.39 6.71 18.95
C VAL A 167 -17.57 6.57 19.92
N GLN A 168 -17.31 6.72 21.21
CA GLN A 168 -18.40 6.88 22.19
C GLN A 168 -18.96 8.31 21.99
N ASN A 169 -20.20 8.40 21.52
CA ASN A 169 -20.97 9.64 21.51
C ASN A 169 -21.39 10.00 22.91
#